data_d916323decfed3ffbe2d7aa960541adf
#
_entry.id   d916323decfed3ffbe2d7aa960541adf
#
_cell.length_a   1.000
_cell.length_b   1.000
_cell.length_c   1.000
_cell.angle_alpha   90.00
_cell.angle_beta   90.00
_cell.angle_gamma   90.00
#
_symmetry.space_group_name_H-M   'P 1'
#
loop_
_entity.id
_entity.type
_entity.pdbx_description
1 polymer ?
#
loop_
_entity_poly.entity_id
_entity_poly.type
_entity_poly.pdbx_seq_one_letter_code
_entity_poly.pdbx_strand_id
1 'polypeptide(L)'
;IGTCLVGSEMCIRDRDLVQLHKKQPHARVIQKRLAHDITNMVHGTADCENAEKASQILYSKAFKTDISSLDEATFLDVFEGVPQADVPRAKIEAGLDMIAALCSETRFLTSNGEARRALKENSVSVNKEKVDEVYVLSVSDLINDIYIIINRGKRNTFIIRVV
;
A
#
# COMPACT_ATOMS: atom_id res chain seq x y z
N ILE A 1 28.56 12.62 34.40
CA ILE A 1 27.22 13.04 34.91
C ILE A 1 26.67 13.98 33.86
N GLY A 2 25.92 13.42 32.92
CA GLY A 2 25.24 14.19 31.90
C GLY A 2 24.16 15.05 32.56
N THR A 3 24.38 16.34 32.61
CA THR A 3 23.34 17.32 32.90
C THR A 3 22.29 17.24 31.79
N CYS A 4 21.24 16.46 32.04
CA CYS A 4 20.02 16.58 31.29
C CYS A 4 19.52 18.01 31.51
N LEU A 5 19.68 18.89 30.54
CA LEU A 5 19.15 20.24 30.55
C LEU A 5 17.61 20.11 30.61
N VAL A 6 17.09 20.12 31.83
CA VAL A 6 15.66 20.24 32.09
C VAL A 6 15.22 21.57 31.54
N GLY A 7 14.56 21.55 30.40
CA GLY A 7 14.10 22.75 29.70
C GLY A 7 14.59 22.90 28.25
N SER A 8 15.29 21.88 27.68
CA SER A 8 15.60 21.90 26.26
C SER A 8 14.30 21.86 25.44
N GLU A 9 14.26 22.57 24.31
CA GLU A 9 13.12 22.58 23.40
C GLU A 9 12.65 21.17 23.01
N MET A 10 13.56 20.20 23.03
CA MET A 10 13.29 18.79 22.79
C MET A 10 12.40 18.18 23.90
N CYS A 11 12.65 18.48 25.17
CA CYS A 11 11.82 18.01 26.30
C CYS A 11 10.43 18.65 26.30
N ILE A 12 10.29 19.89 25.84
CA ILE A 12 9.00 20.60 25.76
C ILE A 12 8.15 19.96 24.66
N ARG A 13 8.69 19.76 23.48
CA ARG A 13 8.00 19.08 22.35
C ARG A 13 7.55 17.68 22.71
N ASP A 14 8.36 16.91 23.41
CA ASP A 14 8.02 15.56 23.83
C ASP A 14 6.84 15.54 24.80
N ARG A 15 6.77 16.48 25.73
CA ARG A 15 5.65 16.62 26.66
C ARG A 15 4.35 16.95 25.93
N ASP A 16 4.40 17.83 24.95
CA ASP A 16 3.24 18.23 24.15
C ASP A 16 2.72 17.04 23.30
N LEU A 17 3.65 16.28 22.71
CA LEU A 17 3.32 15.07 21.97
C LEU A 17 2.67 14.00 22.86
N VAL A 18 3.18 13.80 24.07
CA VAL A 18 2.59 12.87 25.05
C VAL A 18 1.19 13.31 25.48
N GLN A 19 0.99 14.61 25.70
CA GLN A 19 -0.33 15.13 26.05
C GLN A 19 -1.31 14.99 24.90
N LEU A 20 -0.90 15.28 23.66
CA LEU A 20 -1.70 15.12 22.47
C LEU A 20 -2.08 13.64 22.26
N HIS A 21 -1.12 12.74 22.44
CA HIS A 21 -1.37 11.30 22.34
C HIS A 21 -2.39 10.81 23.39
N LYS A 22 -2.30 11.32 24.62
CA LYS A 22 -3.28 10.98 25.67
C LYS A 22 -4.70 11.46 25.31
N LYS A 23 -4.83 12.62 24.65
CA LYS A 23 -6.12 13.14 24.20
C LYS A 23 -6.67 12.40 22.99
N GLN A 24 -5.81 11.97 22.08
CA GLN A 24 -6.15 11.32 20.81
C GLN A 24 -5.27 10.09 20.53
N PRO A 25 -5.43 8.98 21.27
CA PRO A 25 -4.58 7.79 21.11
C PRO A 25 -4.66 7.17 19.71
N HIS A 26 -5.84 7.27 19.06
CA HIS A 26 -6.09 6.75 17.72
C HIS A 26 -5.28 7.46 16.62
N ALA A 27 -4.86 8.70 16.82
CA ALA A 27 -4.04 9.46 15.89
C ALA A 27 -2.59 8.96 15.80
N ARG A 28 -2.14 8.16 16.79
CA ARG A 28 -0.80 7.55 16.87
C ARG A 28 0.34 8.56 16.69
N VAL A 29 0.22 9.74 17.26
CA VAL A 29 1.16 10.86 17.02
C VAL A 29 2.58 10.51 17.46
N ILE A 30 2.74 9.86 18.62
CA ILE A 30 4.06 9.45 19.13
C ILE A 30 4.70 8.40 18.21
N GLN A 31 3.93 7.40 17.78
CA GLN A 31 4.44 6.35 16.90
C GLN A 31 4.89 6.90 15.54
N LYS A 32 4.13 7.83 14.97
CA LYS A 32 4.50 8.51 13.72
C LYS A 32 5.77 9.31 13.88
N ARG A 33 5.88 10.07 14.98
CA ARG A 33 7.08 10.85 15.25
C ARG A 33 8.30 9.96 15.44
N LEU A 34 8.17 8.89 16.20
CA LEU A 34 9.25 7.93 16.42
C LEU A 34 9.69 7.27 15.10
N ALA A 35 8.74 6.85 14.28
CA ALA A 35 9.03 6.27 12.97
C ALA A 35 9.80 7.26 12.09
N HIS A 36 9.32 8.52 12.00
CA HIS A 36 9.99 9.58 11.26
C HIS A 36 11.44 9.80 11.75
N ASP A 37 11.63 9.99 13.06
CA ASP A 37 12.95 10.28 13.60
C ASP A 37 13.94 9.12 13.39
N ILE A 38 13.49 7.88 13.57
CA ILE A 38 14.35 6.70 13.31
C ILE A 38 14.67 6.56 11.83
N THR A 39 13.67 6.68 10.93
CA THR A 39 13.90 6.58 9.49
C THR A 39 14.83 7.68 9.00
N ASN A 40 14.64 8.90 9.46
CA ASN A 40 15.50 10.03 9.13
C ASN A 40 16.95 9.83 9.64
N MET A 41 17.10 9.24 10.83
CA MET A 41 18.42 8.96 11.41
C MET A 41 19.19 7.89 10.62
N VAL A 42 18.49 6.87 10.13
CA VAL A 42 19.11 5.70 9.46
C VAL A 42 19.32 5.94 7.97
N HIS A 43 18.34 6.52 7.28
CA HIS A 43 18.30 6.64 5.82
C HIS A 43 18.46 8.09 5.32
N GLY A 44 18.38 9.06 6.20
CA GLY A 44 18.44 10.48 5.83
C GLY A 44 17.09 11.09 5.50
N THR A 45 17.09 12.43 5.34
CA THR A 45 15.85 13.20 5.21
C THR A 45 15.12 12.92 3.90
N ALA A 46 15.86 12.79 2.78
CA ALA A 46 15.27 12.56 1.46
C ALA A 46 14.49 11.23 1.40
N ASP A 47 15.10 10.15 1.88
CA ASP A 47 14.47 8.82 1.89
C ASP A 47 13.30 8.76 2.89
N CYS A 48 13.41 9.45 4.02
CA CYS A 48 12.32 9.58 4.98
C CYS A 48 11.10 10.27 4.37
N GLU A 49 11.29 11.39 3.68
CA GLU A 49 10.21 12.11 2.99
C GLU A 49 9.57 11.27 1.89
N ASN A 50 10.37 10.54 1.12
CA ASN A 50 9.87 9.64 0.07
C ASN A 50 9.04 8.51 0.66
N ALA A 51 9.51 7.88 1.74
CA ALA A 51 8.77 6.83 2.44
C ALA A 51 7.44 7.34 3.04
N GLU A 52 7.42 8.57 3.56
CA GLU A 52 6.19 9.20 4.06
C GLU A 52 5.20 9.49 2.93
N LYS A 53 5.66 10.03 1.79
CA LYS A 53 4.81 10.26 0.61
C LYS A 53 4.24 8.94 0.09
N ALA A 54 5.08 7.92 -0.07
CA ALA A 54 4.66 6.58 -0.46
C ALA A 54 3.60 6.01 0.47
N SER A 55 3.81 6.12 1.78
CA SER A 55 2.83 5.68 2.79
C SER A 55 1.52 6.45 2.68
N GLN A 56 1.55 7.78 2.48
CA GLN A 56 0.35 8.59 2.31
C GLN A 56 -0.45 8.13 1.09
N ILE A 57 0.19 7.89 -0.04
CA ILE A 57 -0.44 7.42 -1.27
C ILE A 57 -1.07 6.04 -1.07
N LEU A 58 -0.33 5.09 -0.47
CA LEU A 58 -0.82 3.74 -0.20
C LEU A 58 -2.08 3.69 0.68
N TYR A 59 -2.24 4.66 1.58
CA TYR A 59 -3.37 4.72 2.50
C TYR A 59 -4.39 5.82 2.17
N SER A 60 -4.22 6.53 1.05
CA SER A 60 -5.15 7.57 0.62
C SER A 60 -6.48 6.99 0.15
N LYS A 61 -7.53 7.80 0.22
CA LYS A 61 -8.84 7.46 -0.36
C LYS A 61 -8.85 7.63 -1.88
N ALA A 62 -7.99 8.47 -2.42
CA ALA A 62 -7.82 8.75 -3.84
C ALA A 62 -6.68 7.91 -4.45
N PHE A 63 -6.49 6.69 -3.96
CA PHE A 63 -5.37 5.82 -4.27
C PHE A 63 -5.07 5.70 -5.77
N LYS A 64 -6.10 5.48 -6.60
CA LYS A 64 -5.93 5.30 -8.06
C LYS A 64 -5.35 6.55 -8.73
N THR A 65 -5.82 7.74 -8.35
CA THR A 65 -5.35 9.01 -8.89
C THR A 65 -3.95 9.36 -8.38
N ASP A 66 -3.74 9.18 -7.08
CA ASP A 66 -2.45 9.53 -6.44
C ASP A 66 -1.33 8.63 -6.95
N ILE A 67 -1.60 7.33 -7.12
CA ILE A 67 -0.60 6.36 -7.57
C ILE A 67 -0.29 6.49 -9.08
N SER A 68 -1.26 6.91 -9.90
CA SER A 68 -1.04 7.18 -11.32
C SER A 68 -0.15 8.40 -11.57
N SER A 69 0.03 9.25 -10.58
CA SER A 69 0.92 10.41 -10.66
C SER A 69 2.37 10.09 -10.32
N LEU A 70 2.66 8.86 -9.84
CA LEU A 70 4.02 8.44 -9.52
C LEU A 70 4.77 8.04 -10.79
N ASP A 71 6.04 8.36 -10.82
CA ASP A 71 6.96 7.78 -11.80
C ASP A 71 7.20 6.28 -11.53
N GLU A 72 7.58 5.56 -12.56
CA GLU A 72 7.74 4.09 -12.48
C GLU A 72 8.78 3.66 -11.43
N ALA A 73 9.87 4.41 -11.28
CA ALA A 73 10.91 4.11 -10.31
C ALA A 73 10.36 4.20 -8.88
N THR A 74 9.67 5.28 -8.55
CA THR A 74 9.03 5.45 -7.23
C THR A 74 7.93 4.42 -7.00
N PHE A 75 7.17 4.04 -8.04
CA PHE A 75 6.17 2.98 -7.93
C PHE A 75 6.83 1.65 -7.55
N LEU A 76 7.91 1.26 -8.21
CA LEU A 76 8.64 0.02 -7.93
C LEU A 76 9.25 0.01 -6.52
N ASP A 77 9.81 1.13 -6.07
CA ASP A 77 10.35 1.29 -4.72
C ASP A 77 9.26 1.12 -3.64
N VAL A 78 8.07 1.72 -3.86
CA VAL A 78 6.93 1.61 -2.95
C VAL A 78 6.45 0.16 -2.79
N PHE A 79 6.54 -0.61 -3.86
CA PHE A 79 6.09 -2.00 -3.91
C PHE A 79 7.26 -3.02 -3.89
N GLU A 80 8.43 -2.59 -3.48
CA GLU A 80 9.56 -3.51 -3.30
C GLU A 80 9.19 -4.64 -2.33
N GLY A 81 9.49 -5.88 -2.74
CA GLY A 81 9.15 -7.07 -1.95
C GLY A 81 7.70 -7.54 -2.01
N VAL A 82 6.81 -6.83 -2.72
CA VAL A 82 5.45 -7.30 -2.97
C VAL A 82 5.47 -8.37 -4.08
N PRO A 83 4.81 -9.52 -3.91
CA PRO A 83 4.73 -10.54 -4.94
C PRO A 83 4.12 -9.98 -6.24
N GLN A 84 4.76 -10.29 -7.36
CA GLN A 84 4.35 -9.84 -8.69
C GLN A 84 4.19 -11.02 -9.64
N ALA A 85 3.31 -10.88 -10.64
CA ALA A 85 3.23 -11.79 -11.77
C ALA A 85 3.01 -11.05 -13.08
N ASP A 86 3.62 -11.57 -14.14
CA ASP A 86 3.47 -11.04 -15.48
C ASP A 86 2.26 -11.68 -16.16
N VAL A 87 1.39 -10.85 -16.70
CA VAL A 87 0.20 -11.30 -17.45
C VAL A 87 0.20 -10.64 -18.83
N PRO A 88 0.05 -11.40 -19.91
CA PRO A 88 -0.03 -10.83 -21.27
C PRO A 88 -1.19 -9.85 -21.41
N ARG A 89 -0.92 -8.70 -22.05
CA ARG A 89 -1.91 -7.65 -22.28
C ARG A 89 -3.16 -8.14 -22.99
N ALA A 90 -2.98 -9.05 -23.96
CA ALA A 90 -4.10 -9.65 -24.70
C ALA A 90 -5.14 -10.32 -23.78
N LYS A 91 -4.74 -10.88 -22.64
CA LYS A 91 -5.68 -11.48 -21.66
C LYS A 91 -6.50 -10.43 -20.92
N ILE A 92 -5.90 -9.31 -20.61
CA ILE A 92 -6.60 -8.19 -19.95
C ILE A 92 -7.57 -7.53 -20.95
N GLU A 93 -7.16 -7.35 -22.20
CA GLU A 93 -8.02 -6.81 -23.26
C GLU A 93 -9.20 -7.73 -23.60
N ALA A 94 -9.00 -9.04 -23.54
CA ALA A 94 -10.07 -10.02 -23.71
C ALA A 94 -11.04 -10.09 -22.51
N GLY A 95 -10.68 -9.46 -21.39
CA GLY A 95 -11.41 -9.56 -20.15
C GLY A 95 -10.98 -10.78 -19.33
N LEU A 96 -10.16 -10.57 -18.31
CA LEU A 96 -9.66 -11.63 -17.44
C LEU A 96 -10.59 -11.82 -16.24
N ASP A 97 -11.19 -13.02 -16.14
CA ASP A 97 -12.00 -13.42 -14.99
C ASP A 97 -11.19 -13.34 -13.68
N MET A 98 -11.83 -12.85 -12.63
CA MET A 98 -11.18 -12.61 -11.34
C MET A 98 -10.64 -13.89 -10.69
N ILE A 99 -11.31 -15.03 -10.87
CA ILE A 99 -10.84 -16.32 -10.34
C ILE A 99 -9.59 -16.79 -11.09
N ALA A 100 -9.61 -16.66 -12.42
CA ALA A 100 -8.45 -16.98 -13.26
C ALA A 100 -7.25 -16.06 -12.92
N ALA A 101 -7.49 -14.77 -12.73
CA ALA A 101 -6.47 -13.82 -12.33
C ALA A 101 -5.82 -14.20 -10.98
N LEU A 102 -6.62 -14.56 -9.99
CA LEU A 102 -6.13 -14.88 -8.64
C LEU A 102 -5.42 -16.23 -8.54
N CYS A 103 -5.79 -17.21 -9.35
CA CYS A 103 -5.29 -18.58 -9.24
C CYS A 103 -4.38 -19.00 -10.39
N SER A 104 -4.90 -18.94 -11.63
CA SER A 104 -4.19 -19.50 -12.78
C SER A 104 -3.04 -18.64 -13.25
N GLU A 105 -3.24 -17.33 -13.32
CA GLU A 105 -2.25 -16.42 -13.86
C GLU A 105 -1.23 -15.98 -12.81
N THR A 106 -1.67 -15.65 -11.62
CA THR A 106 -0.80 -15.06 -10.61
C THR A 106 -0.38 -16.03 -9.50
N ARG A 107 -1.12 -17.12 -9.32
CA ARG A 107 -0.94 -18.06 -8.18
C ARG A 107 -0.98 -17.37 -6.81
N PHE A 108 -1.67 -16.23 -6.73
CA PHE A 108 -1.83 -15.49 -5.48
C PHE A 108 -2.67 -16.29 -4.48
N LEU A 109 -3.66 -17.04 -4.97
CA LEU A 109 -4.44 -17.99 -4.19
C LEU A 109 -4.19 -19.41 -4.67
N THR A 110 -4.24 -20.35 -3.74
CA THR A 110 -3.86 -21.76 -3.99
C THR A 110 -4.93 -22.55 -4.72
N SER A 111 -6.19 -22.10 -4.67
CA SER A 111 -7.30 -22.82 -5.30
C SER A 111 -8.46 -21.92 -5.72
N ASN A 112 -9.18 -22.34 -6.77
CA ASN A 112 -10.38 -21.64 -7.24
C ASN A 112 -11.48 -21.57 -6.15
N GLY A 113 -11.55 -22.57 -5.26
CA GLY A 113 -12.48 -22.57 -4.15
C GLY A 113 -12.15 -21.49 -3.11
N GLU A 114 -10.87 -21.26 -2.86
CA GLU A 114 -10.41 -20.17 -2.00
C GLU A 114 -10.69 -18.80 -2.63
N ALA A 115 -10.45 -18.64 -3.94
CA ALA A 115 -10.74 -17.42 -4.67
C ALA A 115 -12.23 -17.05 -4.60
N ARG A 116 -13.12 -18.02 -4.90
CA ARG A 116 -14.57 -17.79 -4.80
C ARG A 116 -15.02 -17.40 -3.39
N ARG A 117 -14.46 -18.04 -2.37
CA ARG A 117 -14.77 -17.70 -0.97
C ARG A 117 -14.32 -16.29 -0.64
N ALA A 118 -13.09 -15.94 -1.00
CA ALA A 118 -12.54 -14.62 -0.76
C ALA A 118 -13.33 -13.50 -1.47
N LEU A 119 -13.81 -13.75 -2.69
CA LEU A 119 -14.67 -12.83 -3.44
C LEU A 119 -16.05 -12.68 -2.79
N LYS A 120 -16.70 -13.80 -2.40
CA LYS A 120 -18.00 -13.77 -1.67
C LYS A 120 -17.93 -13.06 -0.33
N GLU A 121 -16.81 -13.15 0.37
CA GLU A 121 -16.56 -12.46 1.64
C GLU A 121 -16.20 -10.97 1.44
N ASN A 122 -16.23 -10.45 0.20
CA ASN A 122 -15.76 -9.10 -0.13
C ASN A 122 -14.36 -8.78 0.44
N SER A 123 -13.50 -9.80 0.53
CA SER A 123 -12.16 -9.65 1.05
C SER A 123 -11.14 -9.24 0.00
N VAL A 124 -11.51 -9.31 -1.28
CA VAL A 124 -10.65 -8.94 -2.42
C VAL A 124 -11.01 -7.54 -2.91
N SER A 125 -10.00 -6.79 -3.29
CA SER A 125 -10.15 -5.49 -3.95
C SER A 125 -9.10 -5.32 -5.06
N VAL A 126 -9.51 -4.66 -6.13
CA VAL A 126 -8.66 -4.23 -7.25
C VAL A 126 -8.49 -2.73 -7.13
N ASN A 127 -7.25 -2.25 -7.12
CA ASN A 127 -6.94 -0.83 -6.96
C ASN A 127 -7.68 -0.16 -5.78
N LYS A 128 -7.85 -0.89 -4.65
CA LYS A 128 -8.62 -0.51 -3.46
C LYS A 128 -10.14 -0.52 -3.62
N GLU A 129 -10.68 -0.77 -4.79
CA GLU A 129 -12.11 -0.95 -5.00
C GLU A 129 -12.50 -2.40 -4.77
N LYS A 130 -13.60 -2.64 -4.00
CA LYS A 130 -14.09 -3.98 -3.72
C LYS A 130 -14.66 -4.60 -4.98
N VAL A 131 -14.31 -5.87 -5.20
CA VAL A 131 -14.75 -6.63 -6.37
C VAL A 131 -15.43 -7.91 -5.94
N ASP A 132 -16.35 -8.38 -6.77
CA ASP A 132 -17.10 -9.62 -6.58
C ASP A 132 -16.67 -10.72 -7.59
N GLU A 133 -17.36 -11.85 -7.56
CA GLU A 133 -17.07 -13.01 -8.42
C GLU A 133 -17.34 -12.74 -9.91
N VAL A 134 -18.19 -11.76 -10.22
CA VAL A 134 -18.58 -11.41 -11.59
C VAL A 134 -17.63 -10.37 -12.22
N TYR A 135 -16.77 -9.78 -11.40
CA TYR A 135 -15.85 -8.74 -11.86
C TYR A 135 -14.83 -9.29 -12.86
N VAL A 136 -14.64 -8.56 -13.94
CA VAL A 136 -13.70 -8.87 -15.02
C VAL A 136 -12.66 -7.78 -15.09
N LEU A 137 -11.39 -8.15 -14.96
CA LEU A 137 -10.28 -7.22 -15.13
C LEU A 137 -10.21 -6.75 -16.59
N SER A 138 -10.04 -5.46 -16.75
CA SER A 138 -10.02 -4.78 -18.04
C SER A 138 -8.92 -3.72 -18.11
N VAL A 139 -8.70 -3.15 -19.26
CA VAL A 139 -7.71 -2.09 -19.49
C VAL A 139 -7.98 -0.85 -18.61
N SER A 140 -9.24 -0.60 -18.23
CA SER A 140 -9.60 0.52 -17.33
C SER A 140 -9.05 0.38 -15.91
N ASP A 141 -8.63 -0.83 -15.52
CA ASP A 141 -8.07 -1.10 -14.20
C ASP A 141 -6.55 -0.89 -14.14
N LEU A 142 -5.93 -0.63 -15.29
CA LEU A 142 -4.50 -0.40 -15.37
C LEU A 142 -4.11 0.92 -14.70
N ILE A 143 -3.06 0.85 -13.93
CA ILE A 143 -2.32 1.98 -13.39
C ILE A 143 -1.08 2.16 -14.27
N ASN A 144 -0.87 3.37 -14.79
CA ASN A 144 0.24 3.68 -15.72
C ASN A 144 0.32 2.72 -16.92
N ASP A 145 -0.83 2.20 -17.40
CA ASP A 145 -0.95 1.23 -18.50
C ASP A 145 -0.24 -0.12 -18.31
N ILE A 146 0.34 -0.37 -17.14
CA ILE A 146 1.21 -1.52 -16.89
C ILE A 146 0.76 -2.33 -15.67
N TYR A 147 0.25 -1.68 -14.62
CA TYR A 147 0.10 -2.34 -13.32
C TYR A 147 -1.36 -2.45 -12.86
N ILE A 148 -1.72 -3.56 -12.23
CA ILE A 148 -2.96 -3.74 -11.48
C ILE A 148 -2.61 -4.21 -10.08
N ILE A 149 -3.18 -3.56 -9.06
CA ILE A 149 -2.93 -3.91 -7.66
C ILE A 149 -4.11 -4.67 -7.11
N ILE A 150 -3.87 -5.88 -6.65
CA ILE A 150 -4.86 -6.73 -6.01
C ILE A 150 -4.55 -6.81 -4.51
N ASN A 151 -5.55 -6.59 -3.68
CA ASN A 151 -5.42 -6.74 -2.24
C ASN A 151 -6.40 -7.80 -1.73
N ARG A 152 -5.94 -8.66 -0.82
CA ARG A 152 -6.79 -9.55 -0.02
C ARG A 152 -6.73 -9.13 1.45
N GLY A 153 -7.81 -8.56 1.93
CA GLY A 153 -7.86 -7.97 3.25
C GLY A 153 -6.98 -6.71 3.34
N LYS A 154 -6.38 -6.49 4.52
CA LYS A 154 -5.58 -5.29 4.80
C LYS A 154 -4.07 -5.47 4.62
N ARG A 155 -3.59 -6.71 4.52
CA ARG A 155 -2.15 -7.02 4.61
C ARG A 155 -1.56 -7.64 3.36
N ASN A 156 -2.36 -8.39 2.62
CA ASN A 156 -1.85 -9.14 1.47
C ASN A 156 -2.09 -8.33 0.20
N THR A 157 -1.03 -7.81 -0.36
CA THR A 157 -1.01 -7.08 -1.62
C THR A 157 -0.29 -7.91 -2.67
N PHE A 158 -0.76 -7.87 -3.88
CA PHE A 158 -0.19 -8.53 -5.04
C PHE A 158 -0.27 -7.61 -6.25
N ILE A 159 0.74 -7.66 -7.12
CA ILE A 159 0.79 -6.82 -8.32
C ILE A 159 0.76 -7.70 -9.57
N ILE A 160 -0.12 -7.37 -10.48
CA ILE A 160 -0.08 -7.86 -11.85
C ILE A 160 0.67 -6.83 -12.68
N ARG A 161 1.73 -7.26 -13.34
CA ARG A 161 2.42 -6.48 -14.37
C ARG A 161 1.96 -6.98 -15.73
N VAL A 162 1.43 -6.06 -16.52
CA VAL A 162 0.93 -6.34 -17.87
C VAL A 162 2.07 -6.19 -18.87
N VAL A 163 2.36 -7.26 -19.61
CA VAL A 163 3.45 -7.36 -20.56
C VAL A 163 2.94 -7.68 -21.95
#